data_095eb74514ca856a48b148d0841d3d26
#
_entry.id   095eb74514ca856a48b148d0841d3d26
#
_cell.length_a   1.000
_cell.length_b   1.000
_cell.length_c   1.000
_cell.angle_alpha   90.00
_cell.angle_beta   90.00
_cell.angle_gamma   90.00
#
_symmetry.space_group_name_H-M   'P 1'
#
loop_
_entity.id
_entity.type
_entity.pdbx_description
1 polymer ?
#
loop_
_entity_poly.entity_id
_entity_poly.type
_entity_poly.pdbx_seq_one_letter_code
_entity_poly.pdbx_strand_id
1 'polypeptide(L)'
;MDLQHQTFHNKGCDIHYWHKSSSSADYVIFLHGAGCDHRMFASQLPIFGESYNVLLWDARGHGLSKLQHNQTFSFEDMIDDFLKLCEKYQIANAILIGQSMGGNLAQEILFRKPNLVSKLILIDCTRNTGKLTLSEKLMLKLSKPIFYCYPWQTLIRQSAEACGNDEAVKAYVRNCLAQMKKKDFIDVMMSLMTCLREDEAYRFPKPVLLLCGEDDRSGNIRKIVAPWADSDANCTLLMIEKAGHNANQDNPTAVNKAIASFLTTP
;
A
#
# COMPACT_ATOMS: atom_id res chain seq x y z
N MET A 1 18.19 -0.56 12.20
CA MET A 1 17.54 -1.89 12.13
C MET A 1 18.27 -2.69 11.06
N ASP A 2 18.76 -3.88 11.41
CA ASP A 2 19.47 -4.75 10.46
C ASP A 2 18.46 -5.63 9.72
N LEU A 3 18.17 -5.28 8.47
CA LEU A 3 17.20 -5.97 7.60
C LEU A 3 17.98 -6.84 6.60
N GLN A 4 17.76 -8.13 6.63
CA GLN A 4 18.38 -9.07 5.70
C GLN A 4 17.61 -9.10 4.38
N HIS A 5 18.27 -8.73 3.29
CA HIS A 5 17.72 -8.80 1.95
C HIS A 5 17.70 -10.24 1.44
N GLN A 6 16.56 -10.68 0.93
CA GLN A 6 16.33 -12.01 0.38
C GLN A 6 15.46 -11.94 -0.87
N THR A 7 15.40 -13.06 -1.59
CA THR A 7 14.56 -13.22 -2.79
C THR A 7 13.88 -14.58 -2.82
N PHE A 8 12.75 -14.66 -3.52
CA PHE A 8 12.17 -15.92 -3.97
C PHE A 8 11.53 -15.74 -5.35
N HIS A 9 11.53 -16.80 -6.14
CA HIS A 9 10.94 -16.77 -7.47
C HIS A 9 9.46 -17.19 -7.43
N ASN A 10 8.59 -16.41 -8.07
CA ASN A 10 7.20 -16.79 -8.29
C ASN A 10 6.64 -16.25 -9.61
N LYS A 11 6.08 -17.13 -10.44
CA LYS A 11 5.36 -16.77 -11.67
C LYS A 11 6.09 -15.69 -12.51
N GLY A 12 7.35 -15.95 -12.84
CA GLY A 12 8.15 -15.08 -13.70
C GLY A 12 8.57 -13.75 -13.08
N CYS A 13 8.61 -13.68 -11.75
CA CYS A 13 9.14 -12.53 -11.01
C CYS A 13 9.99 -13.01 -9.84
N ASP A 14 11.18 -12.44 -9.69
CA ASP A 14 11.98 -12.60 -8.48
C ASP A 14 11.52 -11.54 -7.50
N ILE A 15 10.88 -11.98 -6.42
CA ILE A 15 10.34 -11.11 -5.39
C ILE A 15 11.43 -10.81 -4.38
N HIS A 16 11.82 -9.56 -4.28
CA HIS A 16 12.78 -9.04 -3.34
C HIS A 16 12.08 -8.58 -2.06
N TYR A 17 12.62 -8.98 -0.91
CA TYR A 17 12.08 -8.59 0.39
C TYR A 17 13.18 -8.47 1.43
N TRP A 18 12.88 -7.74 2.50
CA TRP A 18 13.78 -7.47 3.62
C TRP A 18 13.12 -7.96 4.88
N HIS A 19 13.82 -8.78 5.61
CA HIS A 19 13.32 -9.42 6.82
C HIS A 19 14.24 -9.18 8.01
N LYS A 20 13.66 -8.86 9.16
CA LYS A 20 14.32 -8.85 10.45
C LYS A 20 13.56 -9.76 11.39
N SER A 21 14.25 -10.76 11.95
CA SER A 21 13.74 -11.60 13.02
C SER A 21 13.89 -10.91 14.38
N SER A 22 12.94 -11.17 15.26
CA SER A 22 13.01 -10.83 16.68
C SER A 22 12.67 -12.05 17.53
N SER A 23 12.75 -11.91 18.86
CA SER A 23 12.28 -12.96 19.79
C SER A 23 10.75 -13.02 19.90
N SER A 24 10.03 -12.06 19.35
CA SER A 24 8.56 -12.02 19.30
C SER A 24 8.02 -12.98 18.25
N ALA A 25 6.79 -13.46 18.46
CA ALA A 25 6.02 -14.16 17.43
C ALA A 25 5.29 -13.18 16.49
N ASP A 26 5.17 -11.91 16.87
CA ASP A 26 4.37 -10.92 16.13
C ASP A 26 5.12 -10.37 14.92
N TYR A 27 4.41 -10.26 13.82
CA TYR A 27 4.90 -9.71 12.57
C TYR A 27 4.28 -8.35 12.26
N VAL A 28 5.11 -7.44 11.76
CA VAL A 28 4.68 -6.23 11.07
C VAL A 28 5.15 -6.31 9.62
N ILE A 29 4.21 -6.16 8.69
CA ILE A 29 4.48 -6.27 7.26
C ILE A 29 4.12 -4.96 6.57
N PHE A 30 5.07 -4.39 5.83
CA PHE A 30 4.92 -3.13 5.13
C PHE A 30 4.64 -3.36 3.65
N LEU A 31 3.58 -2.73 3.14
CA LEU A 31 3.06 -2.88 1.79
C LEU A 31 3.02 -1.51 1.11
N HIS A 32 3.92 -1.28 0.17
CA HIS A 32 4.08 0.02 -0.48
C HIS A 32 3.01 0.31 -1.56
N GLY A 33 2.90 1.58 -1.94
CA GLY A 33 2.01 2.07 -2.97
C GLY A 33 2.49 1.80 -4.40
N ALA A 34 1.59 1.97 -5.37
CA ALA A 34 1.90 1.84 -6.78
C ALA A 34 3.01 2.83 -7.20
N GLY A 35 4.00 2.33 -7.95
CA GLY A 35 5.12 3.14 -8.40
C GLY A 35 6.17 3.46 -7.34
N CYS A 36 6.04 2.93 -6.12
CA CYS A 36 6.99 3.07 -5.01
C CYS A 36 7.74 1.74 -4.75
N ASP A 37 8.47 1.65 -3.66
CA ASP A 37 9.17 0.46 -3.19
C ASP A 37 9.30 0.44 -1.65
N HIS A 38 9.95 -0.58 -1.09
CA HIS A 38 10.12 -0.78 0.35
C HIS A 38 10.68 0.43 1.10
N ARG A 39 11.48 1.28 0.44
CA ARG A 39 12.17 2.43 1.06
C ARG A 39 11.21 3.51 1.56
N MET A 40 9.95 3.51 1.08
CA MET A 40 8.97 4.51 1.53
C MET A 40 8.68 4.45 3.04
N PHE A 41 8.95 3.32 3.69
CA PHE A 41 8.69 3.11 5.11
C PHE A 41 9.91 3.32 6.02
N ALA A 42 11.02 3.85 5.48
CA ALA A 42 12.26 4.01 6.24
C ALA A 42 12.07 4.79 7.57
N SER A 43 11.20 5.80 7.58
CA SER A 43 10.89 6.60 8.76
C SER A 43 9.97 5.90 9.76
N GLN A 44 9.27 4.83 9.38
CA GLN A 44 8.39 4.06 10.25
C GLN A 44 9.11 2.91 10.96
N LEU A 45 10.18 2.38 10.38
CA LEU A 45 10.90 1.22 10.92
C LEU A 45 11.35 1.36 12.37
N PRO A 46 11.85 2.55 12.83
CA PRO A 46 12.31 2.70 14.21
C PRO A 46 11.25 2.44 15.28
N ILE A 47 9.95 2.59 14.97
CA ILE A 47 8.86 2.35 15.92
C ILE A 47 8.86 0.90 16.41
N PHE A 48 9.22 -0.04 15.55
CA PHE A 48 9.03 -1.48 15.79
C PHE A 48 10.23 -2.12 16.50
N GLY A 49 11.41 -1.48 16.50
CA GLY A 49 12.58 -1.85 17.30
C GLY A 49 12.87 -3.35 17.30
N GLU A 50 13.06 -3.91 18.50
CA GLU A 50 13.29 -5.34 18.72
C GLU A 50 11.98 -6.11 19.06
N SER A 51 10.85 -5.42 19.15
CA SER A 51 9.59 -5.99 19.63
C SER A 51 8.83 -6.79 18.59
N TYR A 52 9.19 -6.65 17.30
CA TYR A 52 8.47 -7.28 16.18
C TYR A 52 9.42 -7.91 15.18
N ASN A 53 8.99 -9.02 14.57
CA ASN A 53 9.52 -9.42 13.28
C ASN A 53 9.06 -8.41 12.24
N VAL A 54 9.96 -7.94 11.40
CA VAL A 54 9.65 -6.92 10.39
C VAL A 54 9.87 -7.47 9.01
N LEU A 55 8.92 -7.26 8.13
CA LEU A 55 9.01 -7.63 6.73
C LEU A 55 8.61 -6.46 5.83
N LEU A 56 9.50 -6.10 4.92
CA LEU A 56 9.24 -5.19 3.80
C LEU A 56 9.46 -5.97 2.51
N TRP A 57 8.84 -5.55 1.45
CA TRP A 57 9.05 -6.14 0.14
C TRP A 57 8.97 -5.10 -0.98
N ASP A 58 9.47 -5.45 -2.12
CA ASP A 58 9.10 -4.81 -3.38
C ASP A 58 8.06 -5.70 -4.05
N ALA A 59 6.85 -5.21 -4.20
CA ALA A 59 5.80 -5.93 -4.92
C ALA A 59 6.23 -6.17 -6.37
N ARG A 60 5.75 -7.27 -6.99
CA ARG A 60 6.04 -7.57 -8.38
C ARG A 60 5.91 -6.34 -9.27
N GLY A 61 6.82 -6.16 -10.22
CA GLY A 61 6.86 -5.00 -11.12
C GLY A 61 7.43 -3.72 -10.51
N HIS A 62 7.76 -3.69 -9.21
CA HIS A 62 8.28 -2.53 -8.49
C HIS A 62 9.69 -2.75 -7.96
N GLY A 63 10.38 -1.66 -7.61
CA GLY A 63 11.69 -1.71 -6.97
C GLY A 63 12.66 -2.68 -7.65
N LEU A 64 13.16 -3.65 -6.91
CA LEU A 64 14.02 -4.72 -7.44
C LEU A 64 13.22 -5.91 -8.03
N SER A 65 11.95 -6.08 -7.69
CA SER A 65 11.08 -7.18 -8.14
C SER A 65 10.55 -6.96 -9.56
N LYS A 66 11.45 -6.96 -10.55
CA LYS A 66 11.10 -6.68 -11.93
C LYS A 66 10.37 -7.85 -12.59
N LEU A 67 9.32 -7.54 -13.37
CA LEU A 67 8.66 -8.53 -14.22
C LEU A 67 9.61 -8.97 -15.33
N GLN A 68 9.67 -10.29 -15.57
CA GLN A 68 10.41 -10.82 -16.71
C GLN A 68 9.76 -10.41 -18.04
N HIS A 69 10.50 -10.58 -19.12
CA HIS A 69 9.99 -10.30 -20.46
C HIS A 69 8.73 -11.14 -20.72
N ASN A 70 7.67 -10.52 -21.26
CA ASN A 70 6.35 -11.12 -21.51
C ASN A 70 5.46 -11.36 -20.29
N GLN A 71 5.86 -10.94 -19.08
CA GLN A 71 4.97 -10.92 -17.94
C GLN A 71 4.15 -9.62 -17.90
N THR A 72 2.95 -9.72 -17.32
CA THR A 72 2.09 -8.58 -17.06
C THR A 72 1.75 -8.55 -15.58
N PHE A 73 1.67 -7.37 -15.00
CA PHE A 73 1.26 -7.24 -13.60
C PHE A 73 -0.17 -7.76 -13.42
N SER A 74 -0.35 -8.54 -12.36
CA SER A 74 -1.66 -9.03 -11.91
C SER A 74 -1.77 -8.82 -10.41
N PHE A 75 -2.90 -8.27 -9.97
CA PHE A 75 -3.18 -8.09 -8.54
C PHE A 75 -3.32 -9.44 -7.83
N GLU A 76 -3.88 -10.45 -8.50
CA GLU A 76 -3.98 -11.83 -7.99
C GLU A 76 -2.60 -12.47 -7.80
N ASP A 77 -1.67 -12.24 -8.73
CA ASP A 77 -0.31 -12.74 -8.55
C ASP A 77 0.43 -12.02 -7.42
N MET A 78 0.15 -10.72 -7.19
CA MET A 78 0.68 -9.99 -6.05
C MET A 78 0.15 -10.54 -4.71
N ILE A 79 -1.13 -10.93 -4.65
CA ILE A 79 -1.71 -11.61 -3.49
C ILE A 79 -1.01 -12.96 -3.26
N ASP A 80 -0.80 -13.75 -4.32
CA ASP A 80 -0.12 -15.05 -4.24
C ASP A 80 1.33 -14.91 -3.74
N ASP A 81 2.07 -13.90 -4.23
CA ASP A 81 3.41 -13.58 -3.72
C ASP A 81 3.41 -13.30 -2.22
N PHE A 82 2.48 -12.47 -1.77
CA PHE A 82 2.34 -12.12 -0.36
C PHE A 82 2.02 -13.35 0.50
N LEU A 83 1.07 -14.19 0.05
CA LEU A 83 0.68 -15.39 0.79
C LEU A 83 1.82 -16.41 0.87
N LYS A 84 2.61 -16.60 -0.19
CA LYS A 84 3.80 -17.45 -0.18
C LYS A 84 4.87 -16.94 0.78
N LEU A 85 5.02 -15.63 0.87
CA LEU A 85 5.95 -15.01 1.82
C LEU A 85 5.49 -15.28 3.27
N CYS A 86 4.19 -15.15 3.54
CA CYS A 86 3.61 -15.50 4.83
C CYS A 86 3.77 -17.00 5.16
N GLU A 87 3.56 -17.87 4.18
CA GLU A 87 3.74 -19.32 4.34
C GLU A 87 5.21 -19.67 4.66
N LYS A 88 6.16 -19.09 3.93
CA LYS A 88 7.60 -19.30 4.14
C LYS A 88 8.04 -19.04 5.59
N TYR A 89 7.47 -18.02 6.22
CA TYR A 89 7.80 -17.62 7.58
C TYR A 89 6.76 -18.09 8.61
N GLN A 90 5.79 -18.91 8.19
CA GLN A 90 4.71 -19.41 9.04
C GLN A 90 3.98 -18.26 9.78
N ILE A 91 3.82 -17.13 9.08
CA ILE A 91 3.23 -15.93 9.66
C ILE A 91 1.75 -16.18 9.93
N ALA A 92 1.35 -15.92 11.15
CA ALA A 92 -0.05 -15.88 11.56
C ALA A 92 -0.26 -14.61 12.39
N ASN A 93 -1.43 -13.98 12.25
CA ASN A 93 -1.81 -12.86 13.10
C ASN A 93 -0.90 -11.60 12.95
N ALA A 94 -0.58 -11.20 11.71
CA ALA A 94 0.29 -10.08 11.42
C ALA A 94 -0.42 -8.72 11.48
N ILE A 95 0.32 -7.68 11.81
CA ILE A 95 -0.06 -6.28 11.59
C ILE A 95 0.34 -5.92 10.15
N LEU A 96 -0.62 -5.51 9.33
CA LEU A 96 -0.35 -5.05 7.97
C LEU A 96 -0.39 -3.52 7.91
N ILE A 97 0.66 -2.92 7.40
CA ILE A 97 0.77 -1.46 7.17
C ILE A 97 0.86 -1.25 5.67
N GLY A 98 -0.22 -0.72 5.08
CA GLY A 98 -0.32 -0.54 3.65
C GLY A 98 -0.58 0.90 3.24
N GLN A 99 0.20 1.40 2.27
CA GLN A 99 -0.03 2.70 1.65
C GLN A 99 -0.64 2.50 0.27
N SER A 100 -1.74 3.22 -0.05
CA SER A 100 -2.37 3.21 -1.38
C SER A 100 -2.61 1.78 -1.89
N MET A 101 -1.97 1.34 -2.98
CA MET A 101 -2.00 -0.04 -3.49
C MET A 101 -1.75 -1.09 -2.39
N GLY A 102 -0.77 -0.84 -1.52
CA GLY A 102 -0.47 -1.71 -0.38
C GLY A 102 -1.63 -1.77 0.62
N GLY A 103 -2.36 -0.67 0.80
CA GLY A 103 -3.58 -0.63 1.59
C GLY A 103 -4.73 -1.43 0.95
N ASN A 104 -4.86 -1.38 -0.38
CA ASN A 104 -5.82 -2.24 -1.08
C ASN A 104 -5.45 -3.72 -0.96
N LEU A 105 -4.16 -4.06 -1.06
CA LEU A 105 -3.69 -5.43 -0.82
C LEU A 105 -3.99 -5.90 0.62
N ALA A 106 -3.70 -5.07 1.62
CA ALA A 106 -3.95 -5.40 3.02
C ALA A 106 -5.45 -5.69 3.30
N GLN A 107 -6.35 -4.89 2.72
CA GLN A 107 -7.79 -5.12 2.79
C GLN A 107 -8.20 -6.44 2.13
N GLU A 108 -7.62 -6.76 0.97
CA GLU A 108 -7.90 -7.99 0.25
C GLU A 108 -7.40 -9.23 1.02
N ILE A 109 -6.22 -9.14 1.64
CA ILE A 109 -5.68 -10.19 2.51
C ILE A 109 -6.58 -10.42 3.72
N LEU A 110 -7.01 -9.35 4.40
CA LEU A 110 -7.95 -9.47 5.53
C LEU A 110 -9.27 -10.11 5.10
N PHE A 111 -9.80 -9.76 3.93
CA PHE A 111 -11.03 -10.32 3.40
C PHE A 111 -10.90 -11.83 3.12
N ARG A 112 -9.80 -12.27 2.50
CA ARG A 112 -9.58 -13.67 2.11
C ARG A 112 -9.06 -14.55 3.25
N LYS A 113 -8.25 -13.97 4.15
CA LYS A 113 -7.51 -14.67 5.20
C LYS A 113 -7.59 -13.92 6.54
N PRO A 114 -8.78 -13.76 7.14
CA PRO A 114 -8.96 -12.92 8.33
C PRO A 114 -8.11 -13.38 9.53
N ASN A 115 -7.77 -14.66 9.61
CA ASN A 115 -6.93 -15.21 10.68
C ASN A 115 -5.44 -14.87 10.51
N LEU A 116 -5.02 -14.40 9.33
CA LEU A 116 -3.64 -13.97 9.08
C LEU A 116 -3.37 -12.59 9.66
N VAL A 117 -4.40 -11.78 9.89
CA VAL A 117 -4.29 -10.37 10.22
C VAL A 117 -4.78 -10.10 11.63
N SER A 118 -3.97 -9.38 12.42
CA SER A 118 -4.35 -8.88 13.75
C SER A 118 -4.91 -7.47 13.70
N LYS A 119 -4.23 -6.57 13.02
CA LYS A 119 -4.58 -5.15 12.88
C LYS A 119 -4.23 -4.67 11.46
N LEU A 120 -4.98 -3.70 10.95
CA LEU A 120 -4.63 -2.97 9.73
C LEU A 120 -4.27 -1.52 10.03
N ILE A 121 -3.26 -1.02 9.34
CA ILE A 121 -2.90 0.41 9.27
C ILE A 121 -2.90 0.78 7.80
N LEU A 122 -3.87 1.58 7.40
CA LEU A 122 -4.14 1.93 6.01
C LEU A 122 -3.84 3.41 5.81
N ILE A 123 -2.89 3.71 4.94
CA ILE A 123 -2.38 5.06 4.69
C ILE A 123 -2.80 5.46 3.27
N ASP A 124 -3.58 6.53 3.16
CA ASP A 124 -3.98 7.13 1.87
C ASP A 124 -4.46 6.11 0.85
N CYS A 125 -5.42 5.27 1.20
CA CYS A 125 -5.96 4.26 0.29
C CYS A 125 -7.49 4.32 0.17
N THR A 126 -8.01 3.78 -0.93
CA THR A 126 -9.44 3.63 -1.14
C THR A 126 -10.00 2.42 -0.40
N ARG A 127 -11.30 2.46 -0.07
CA ARG A 127 -12.00 1.30 0.46
C ARG A 127 -12.31 0.31 -0.67
N ASN A 128 -11.86 -0.94 -0.56
CA ASN A 128 -12.11 -1.97 -1.59
C ASN A 128 -13.61 -2.31 -1.73
N THR A 129 -14.39 -2.16 -0.67
CA THR A 129 -15.82 -2.48 -0.62
C THR A 129 -16.71 -1.27 -0.85
N GLY A 130 -16.15 -0.12 -1.23
CA GLY A 130 -16.90 1.10 -1.48
C GLY A 130 -17.68 1.06 -2.80
N LYS A 131 -18.81 1.75 -2.82
CA LYS A 131 -19.61 1.93 -4.04
C LYS A 131 -18.98 3.00 -4.93
N LEU A 132 -18.81 2.68 -6.20
CA LEU A 132 -18.40 3.64 -7.20
C LEU A 132 -19.59 4.32 -7.85
N THR A 133 -19.51 5.64 -7.99
CA THR A 133 -20.47 6.40 -8.80
C THR A 133 -20.35 6.06 -10.29
N LEU A 134 -21.39 6.35 -11.06
CA LEU A 134 -21.36 6.14 -12.52
C LEU A 134 -20.23 6.93 -13.20
N SER A 135 -19.95 8.15 -12.74
CA SER A 135 -18.85 8.97 -13.24
C SER A 135 -17.47 8.35 -12.93
N GLU A 136 -17.27 7.81 -11.73
CA GLU A 136 -16.03 7.10 -11.37
C GLU A 136 -15.85 5.84 -12.22
N LYS A 137 -16.90 5.04 -12.41
CA LYS A 137 -16.86 3.86 -13.30
C LYS A 137 -16.50 4.23 -14.74
N LEU A 138 -17.05 5.33 -15.25
CA LEU A 138 -16.72 5.82 -16.58
C LEU A 138 -15.27 6.30 -16.65
N MET A 139 -14.81 7.09 -15.68
CA MET A 139 -13.42 7.57 -15.62
C MET A 139 -12.42 6.40 -15.56
N LEU A 140 -12.70 5.38 -14.76
CA LEU A 140 -11.86 4.17 -14.69
C LEU A 140 -11.78 3.46 -16.05
N LYS A 141 -12.90 3.33 -16.78
CA LYS A 141 -12.88 2.74 -18.13
C LYS A 141 -12.05 3.54 -19.13
N LEU A 142 -12.06 4.87 -19.02
CA LEU A 142 -11.33 5.77 -19.92
C LEU A 142 -9.86 5.98 -19.49
N SER A 143 -9.49 5.61 -18.28
CA SER A 143 -8.15 5.90 -17.73
C SER A 143 -7.02 5.21 -18.52
N LYS A 144 -7.23 3.96 -18.97
CA LYS A 144 -6.19 3.21 -19.70
C LYS A 144 -5.76 3.92 -20.99
N PRO A 145 -6.65 4.25 -21.95
CA PRO A 145 -6.26 4.98 -23.15
C PRO A 145 -5.68 6.37 -22.84
N ILE A 146 -6.21 7.06 -21.80
CA ILE A 146 -5.69 8.35 -21.38
C ILE A 146 -4.23 8.22 -20.94
N PHE A 147 -3.91 7.27 -20.07
CA PHE A 147 -2.53 7.04 -19.63
C PHE A 147 -1.58 6.70 -20.79
N TYR A 148 -2.05 5.94 -21.79
CA TYR A 148 -1.23 5.66 -22.97
C TYR A 148 -0.98 6.90 -23.84
N CYS A 149 -1.88 7.86 -23.90
CA CYS A 149 -1.71 9.09 -24.66
C CYS A 149 -0.70 10.06 -24.02
N TYR A 150 -0.52 10.04 -22.69
CA TYR A 150 0.42 10.94 -22.02
C TYR A 150 1.88 10.51 -22.24
N PRO A 151 2.82 11.44 -22.47
CA PRO A 151 4.25 11.13 -22.44
C PRO A 151 4.67 10.58 -21.06
N TRP A 152 5.54 9.57 -21.04
CA TRP A 152 5.94 8.91 -19.79
C TRP A 152 6.54 9.87 -18.77
N GLN A 153 7.41 10.77 -19.19
CA GLN A 153 8.01 11.78 -18.32
C GLN A 153 6.98 12.73 -17.69
N THR A 154 5.90 13.02 -18.43
CA THR A 154 4.78 13.83 -17.91
C THR A 154 4.01 13.06 -16.84
N LEU A 155 3.74 11.76 -17.06
CA LEU A 155 3.09 10.92 -16.05
C LEU A 155 3.93 10.81 -14.79
N ILE A 156 5.24 10.58 -14.90
CA ILE A 156 6.16 10.55 -13.75
C ILE A 156 6.05 11.84 -12.94
N ARG A 157 6.17 12.99 -13.61
CA ARG A 157 6.11 14.29 -12.94
C ARG A 157 4.78 14.52 -12.25
N GLN A 158 3.66 14.30 -12.96
CA GLN A 158 2.32 14.51 -12.41
C GLN A 158 2.02 13.56 -11.26
N SER A 159 2.43 12.29 -11.35
CA SER A 159 2.27 11.33 -10.26
C SER A 159 3.06 11.76 -9.03
N ALA A 160 4.29 12.23 -9.20
CA ALA A 160 5.11 12.70 -8.10
C ALA A 160 4.50 13.95 -7.41
N GLU A 161 4.00 14.92 -8.21
CA GLU A 161 3.32 16.10 -7.68
C GLU A 161 2.02 15.76 -6.92
N ALA A 162 1.34 14.69 -7.31
CA ALA A 162 0.13 14.23 -6.64
C ALA A 162 0.44 13.44 -5.35
N CYS A 163 1.64 12.82 -5.26
CA CYS A 163 1.97 11.93 -4.15
C CYS A 163 2.46 12.63 -2.89
N GLY A 164 3.11 13.80 -2.99
CA GLY A 164 3.69 14.42 -1.80
C GLY A 164 3.69 15.94 -1.85
N ASN A 165 3.76 16.54 -0.67
CA ASN A 165 3.96 17.97 -0.49
C ASN A 165 5.47 18.32 -0.45
N ASP A 166 6.27 17.48 0.21
CA ASP A 166 7.70 17.65 0.34
C ASP A 166 8.44 17.30 -0.96
N GLU A 167 9.44 18.10 -1.34
CA GLU A 167 10.21 17.88 -2.56
C GLU A 167 11.07 16.59 -2.49
N ALA A 168 11.50 16.18 -1.31
CA ALA A 168 12.21 14.90 -1.14
C ALA A 168 11.27 13.71 -1.41
N VAL A 169 10.00 13.80 -1.00
CA VAL A 169 8.97 12.78 -1.31
C VAL A 169 8.70 12.74 -2.80
N LYS A 170 8.52 13.88 -3.46
CA LYS A 170 8.35 13.97 -4.92
C LYS A 170 9.55 13.40 -5.67
N ALA A 171 10.77 13.72 -5.23
CA ALA A 171 12.00 13.17 -5.81
C ALA A 171 12.09 11.67 -5.66
N TYR A 172 11.72 11.12 -4.49
CA TYR A 172 11.64 9.68 -4.26
C TYR A 172 10.67 9.02 -5.24
N VAL A 173 9.45 9.53 -5.39
CA VAL A 173 8.44 8.98 -6.30
C VAL A 173 8.91 9.04 -7.77
N ARG A 174 9.49 10.19 -8.19
CA ARG A 174 10.08 10.31 -9.54
C ARG A 174 11.15 9.24 -9.78
N ASN A 175 12.03 9.02 -8.81
CA ASN A 175 13.11 8.04 -8.92
C ASN A 175 12.58 6.60 -8.99
N CYS A 176 11.56 6.25 -8.24
CA CYS A 176 10.93 4.92 -8.30
C CYS A 176 10.24 4.69 -9.65
N LEU A 177 9.43 5.65 -10.11
CA LEU A 177 8.73 5.57 -11.39
C LEU A 177 9.68 5.54 -12.59
N ALA A 178 10.79 6.27 -12.54
CA ALA A 178 11.80 6.26 -13.61
C ALA A 178 12.43 4.88 -13.82
N GLN A 179 12.38 4.00 -12.84
CA GLN A 179 12.86 2.61 -12.91
C GLN A 179 11.81 1.63 -13.45
N MET A 180 10.58 2.08 -13.68
CA MET A 180 9.50 1.28 -14.25
C MET A 180 9.33 1.55 -15.74
N LYS A 181 8.79 0.56 -16.46
CA LYS A 181 8.29 0.80 -17.82
C LYS A 181 6.91 1.43 -17.73
N LYS A 182 6.60 2.35 -18.65
CA LYS A 182 5.26 2.97 -18.73
C LYS A 182 4.13 1.94 -18.77
N LYS A 183 4.32 0.88 -19.57
CA LYS A 183 3.33 -0.21 -19.69
C LYS A 183 3.08 -0.87 -18.33
N ASP A 184 4.15 -1.19 -17.59
CA ASP A 184 4.03 -1.90 -16.31
C ASP A 184 3.30 -1.03 -15.27
N PHE A 185 3.60 0.28 -15.23
CA PHE A 185 2.87 1.23 -14.37
C PHE A 185 1.37 1.30 -14.73
N ILE A 186 1.03 1.36 -16.03
CA ILE A 186 -0.36 1.38 -16.47
C ILE A 186 -1.05 0.06 -16.09
N ASP A 187 -0.40 -1.08 -16.28
CA ASP A 187 -0.97 -2.37 -15.92
C ASP A 187 -1.20 -2.49 -14.40
N VAL A 188 -0.29 -1.95 -13.57
CA VAL A 188 -0.49 -1.83 -12.11
C VAL A 188 -1.75 -1.01 -11.81
N MET A 189 -1.85 0.21 -12.35
CA MET A 189 -2.99 1.10 -12.10
C MET A 189 -4.33 0.48 -12.54
N MET A 190 -4.34 -0.23 -13.68
CA MET A 190 -5.56 -0.90 -14.16
C MET A 190 -5.92 -2.12 -13.31
N SER A 191 -4.93 -2.85 -12.83
CA SER A 191 -5.14 -4.05 -12.02
C SER A 191 -5.70 -3.74 -10.63
N LEU A 192 -5.45 -2.52 -10.10
CA LEU A 192 -6.04 -2.07 -8.83
C LEU A 192 -7.58 -2.04 -8.87
N MET A 193 -8.17 -1.88 -10.05
CA MET A 193 -9.63 -1.93 -10.18
C MET A 193 -10.22 -3.31 -9.90
N THR A 194 -9.42 -4.37 -10.02
CA THR A 194 -9.88 -5.76 -9.83
C THR A 194 -10.12 -6.12 -8.37
N CYS A 195 -9.56 -5.36 -7.41
CA CYS A 195 -9.82 -5.56 -5.98
C CYS A 195 -11.08 -4.81 -5.50
N LEU A 196 -11.65 -3.93 -6.32
CA LEU A 196 -12.83 -3.18 -5.96
C LEU A 196 -14.10 -4.05 -6.09
N ARG A 197 -14.92 -4.03 -5.05
CA ARG A 197 -16.22 -4.71 -4.99
C ARG A 197 -17.24 -3.80 -4.33
N GLU A 198 -18.49 -3.85 -4.77
CA GLU A 198 -19.56 -3.09 -4.14
C GLU A 198 -20.20 -3.93 -3.04
N ASP A 199 -19.73 -3.75 -1.81
CA ASP A 199 -20.28 -4.36 -0.60
C ASP A 199 -20.29 -3.33 0.55
N GLU A 200 -21.25 -2.45 0.55
CA GLU A 200 -21.40 -1.40 1.57
C GLU A 200 -21.75 -1.98 2.96
N ALA A 201 -22.21 -3.24 3.01
CA ALA A 201 -22.54 -3.92 4.27
C ALA A 201 -21.29 -4.53 4.94
N TYR A 202 -20.19 -4.72 4.19
CA TYR A 202 -18.97 -5.28 4.76
C TYR A 202 -18.43 -4.41 5.90
N ARG A 203 -18.09 -5.05 7.01
CA ARG A 203 -17.40 -4.44 8.16
C ARG A 203 -16.11 -5.20 8.40
N PHE A 204 -15.06 -4.46 8.75
CA PHE A 204 -13.77 -5.06 9.02
C PHE A 204 -13.83 -5.88 10.32
N PRO A 205 -13.43 -7.16 10.31
CA PRO A 205 -13.47 -8.01 11.51
C PRO A 205 -12.31 -7.77 12.47
N LYS A 206 -11.43 -6.81 12.17
CA LYS A 206 -10.22 -6.48 12.93
C LYS A 206 -10.09 -4.97 13.08
N PRO A 207 -9.37 -4.48 14.11
CA PRO A 207 -9.09 -3.06 14.26
C PRO A 207 -8.36 -2.48 13.05
N VAL A 208 -8.79 -1.31 12.60
CA VAL A 208 -8.24 -0.58 11.44
C VAL A 208 -7.91 0.85 11.84
N LEU A 209 -6.67 1.27 11.61
CA LEU A 209 -6.28 2.67 11.65
C LEU A 209 -6.26 3.21 10.22
N LEU A 210 -7.08 4.20 9.95
CA LEU A 210 -7.11 4.95 8.70
C LEU A 210 -6.30 6.24 8.88
N LEU A 211 -5.26 6.41 8.08
CA LEU A 211 -4.46 7.63 8.03
C LEU A 211 -4.67 8.27 6.66
N CYS A 212 -4.99 9.56 6.62
CA CYS A 212 -5.22 10.27 5.37
C CYS A 212 -4.58 11.65 5.43
N GLY A 213 -3.74 11.96 4.44
CA GLY A 213 -3.17 13.29 4.30
C GLY A 213 -4.25 14.33 4.02
N GLU A 214 -4.20 15.48 4.72
CA GLU A 214 -5.16 16.57 4.51
C GLU A 214 -5.10 17.13 3.09
N ASP A 215 -3.96 17.03 2.44
CA ASP A 215 -3.71 17.51 1.09
C ASP A 215 -3.71 16.39 0.04
N ASP A 216 -4.11 15.16 0.39
CA ASP A 216 -4.20 14.05 -0.57
C ASP A 216 -5.17 14.40 -1.70
N ARG A 217 -4.66 14.39 -2.93
CA ARG A 217 -5.41 14.68 -4.17
C ARG A 217 -5.63 13.45 -5.04
N SER A 218 -5.30 12.27 -4.53
CA SER A 218 -5.39 11.01 -5.28
C SER A 218 -6.83 10.49 -5.26
N GLY A 219 -7.46 10.47 -6.41
CA GLY A 219 -8.81 9.93 -6.57
C GLY A 219 -9.84 10.59 -5.65
N ASN A 220 -10.62 9.75 -4.96
CA ASN A 220 -11.69 10.17 -4.04
C ASN A 220 -11.36 9.92 -2.55
N ILE A 221 -10.12 9.57 -2.21
CA ILE A 221 -9.72 9.08 -0.88
C ILE A 221 -10.19 10.01 0.24
N ARG A 222 -9.86 11.31 0.17
CA ARG A 222 -10.29 12.30 1.16
C ARG A 222 -11.81 12.42 1.32
N LYS A 223 -12.56 12.15 0.25
CA LYS A 223 -14.03 12.24 0.28
C LYS A 223 -14.66 11.04 0.96
N ILE A 224 -14.04 9.87 0.84
CA ILE A 224 -14.62 8.62 1.32
C ILE A 224 -14.13 8.23 2.71
N VAL A 225 -12.98 8.73 3.18
CA VAL A 225 -12.33 8.19 4.38
C VAL A 225 -13.12 8.48 5.66
N ALA A 226 -13.72 9.68 5.81
CA ALA A 226 -14.54 9.99 6.97
C ALA A 226 -15.87 9.20 6.98
N PRO A 227 -16.69 9.19 5.91
CA PRO A 227 -17.85 8.29 5.83
C PRO A 227 -17.50 6.80 6.02
N TRP A 228 -16.32 6.38 5.58
CA TRP A 228 -15.84 5.02 5.82
C TRP A 228 -15.64 4.75 7.30
N ALA A 229 -14.87 5.60 8.00
CA ALA A 229 -14.64 5.47 9.44
C ALA A 229 -15.95 5.48 10.23
N ASP A 230 -16.87 6.42 9.91
CA ASP A 230 -18.16 6.55 10.58
C ASP A 230 -19.05 5.30 10.39
N SER A 231 -18.88 4.59 9.28
CA SER A 231 -19.68 3.41 8.96
C SER A 231 -19.20 2.12 9.60
N ASP A 232 -18.01 2.10 10.22
CA ASP A 232 -17.38 0.86 10.72
C ASP A 232 -16.71 1.10 12.09
N ALA A 233 -17.30 0.53 13.14
CA ALA A 233 -16.84 0.71 14.53
C ALA A 233 -15.39 0.21 14.77
N ASN A 234 -14.85 -0.64 13.90
CA ASN A 234 -13.47 -1.10 13.98
C ASN A 234 -12.47 -0.14 13.31
N CYS A 235 -12.96 0.92 12.65
CA CYS A 235 -12.13 1.91 11.98
C CYS A 235 -11.93 3.16 12.84
N THR A 236 -10.68 3.55 13.05
CA THR A 236 -10.29 4.83 13.65
C THR A 236 -9.63 5.68 12.59
N LEU A 237 -10.10 6.90 12.36
CA LEU A 237 -9.52 7.83 11.38
C LEU A 237 -8.66 8.88 12.08
N LEU A 238 -7.50 9.16 11.51
CA LEU A 238 -6.71 10.35 11.80
C LEU A 238 -6.30 11.04 10.50
N MET A 239 -6.65 12.33 10.39
CA MET A 239 -6.14 13.18 9.32
C MET A 239 -4.72 13.64 9.65
N ILE A 240 -3.83 13.61 8.65
CA ILE A 240 -2.42 13.96 8.80
C ILE A 240 -2.20 15.35 8.19
N GLU A 241 -1.93 16.31 9.05
CA GLU A 241 -1.70 17.71 8.67
C GLU A 241 -0.47 17.84 7.75
N LYS A 242 -0.56 18.74 6.76
CA LYS A 242 0.53 19.08 5.83
C LYS A 242 1.07 17.89 5.05
N ALA A 243 0.24 16.91 4.78
CA ALA A 243 0.62 15.68 4.09
C ALA A 243 -0.26 15.44 2.86
N GLY A 244 0.38 15.04 1.76
CA GLY A 244 -0.26 14.57 0.54
C GLY A 244 -0.55 13.07 0.59
N HIS A 245 -0.55 12.41 -0.57
CA HIS A 245 -0.85 10.99 -0.73
C HIS A 245 0.18 10.04 -0.10
N ASN A 246 1.42 10.48 0.08
CA ASN A 246 2.43 9.73 0.82
C ASN A 246 2.57 10.30 2.24
N ALA A 247 1.48 10.32 3.02
CA ALA A 247 1.43 10.96 4.33
C ALA A 247 2.49 10.43 5.31
N ASN A 248 2.84 9.16 5.19
CA ASN A 248 3.91 8.55 5.99
C ASN A 248 5.32 9.10 5.71
N GLN A 249 5.51 9.72 4.54
CA GLN A 249 6.76 10.36 4.16
C GLN A 249 6.71 11.87 4.36
N ASP A 250 5.59 12.53 4.06
CA ASP A 250 5.42 13.98 4.23
C ASP A 250 5.42 14.40 5.71
N ASN A 251 4.75 13.63 6.57
CA ASN A 251 4.70 13.89 8.00
C ASN A 251 4.93 12.61 8.83
N PRO A 252 6.15 12.06 8.80
CA PRO A 252 6.47 10.82 9.48
C PRO A 252 6.27 10.90 11.00
N THR A 253 6.44 12.07 11.61
CA THR A 253 6.28 12.26 13.05
C THR A 253 4.83 12.04 13.48
N ALA A 254 3.87 12.65 12.77
CA ALA A 254 2.44 12.48 13.08
C ALA A 254 1.98 11.03 12.82
N VAL A 255 2.39 10.45 11.68
CA VAL A 255 2.08 9.05 11.32
C VAL A 255 2.66 8.08 12.35
N ASN A 256 3.91 8.27 12.74
CA ASN A 256 4.58 7.41 13.72
C ASN A 256 3.90 7.46 15.08
N LYS A 257 3.49 8.65 15.54
CA LYS A 257 2.73 8.83 16.78
C LYS A 257 1.39 8.10 16.72
N ALA A 258 0.67 8.22 15.60
CA ALA A 258 -0.62 7.56 15.41
C ALA A 258 -0.47 6.03 15.43
N ILE A 259 0.51 5.49 14.72
CA ILE A 259 0.82 4.06 14.70
C ILE A 259 1.15 3.57 16.11
N ALA A 260 2.08 4.23 16.82
CA ALA A 260 2.47 3.84 18.17
C ALA A 260 1.28 3.82 19.14
N SER A 261 0.42 4.84 19.10
CA SER A 261 -0.79 4.89 19.90
C SER A 261 -1.76 3.76 19.58
N PHE A 262 -1.99 3.47 18.31
CA PHE A 262 -2.90 2.39 17.86
C PHE A 262 -2.40 1.00 18.23
N LEU A 263 -1.09 0.80 18.24
CA LEU A 263 -0.50 -0.50 18.63
C LEU A 263 -0.66 -0.81 20.12
N THR A 264 -0.72 0.21 20.98
CA THR A 264 -0.91 0.05 22.43
C THR A 264 -2.38 -0.11 22.83
N THR A 265 -3.32 0.14 21.93
CA THR A 265 -4.75 -0.08 22.17
C THR A 265 -5.06 -1.58 22.09
N PRO A 266 -5.78 -2.14 23.07
CA PRO A 266 -6.11 -3.57 23.13
C PRO A 266 -6.84 -4.09 21.88
#